data_999803b764f218905f7e1cce2c37ae40
#
_entry.id   999803b764f218905f7e1cce2c37ae40
#
_cell.length_a   1.000
_cell.length_b   1.000
_cell.length_c   1.000
_cell.angle_alpha   90.00
_cell.angle_beta   90.00
_cell.angle_gamma   90.00
#
_symmetry.space_group_name_H-M   'P 1'
#
loop_
_entity.id
_entity.type
_entity.pdbx_description
1 polymer ?
#
loop_
_entity_poly.entity_id
_entity_poly.type
_entity_poly.pdbx_seq_one_letter_code
_entity_poly.pdbx_strand_id
1 'polypeptide(L)'
;MFPSNYTFHHIEEDGIPVDLLKLGNSSNVEDTIRKIESIVESHNTNMGIKQQAVVHAAISDIVQKGNVDMVSLYEALTSEQIPYNLVEQLTDTLSFFVNFKENDRDWGELIEESKDIIVIPTEAVRSSGGSGLIDMLLMSLYYYQQVHNEKQLSIFIDEIKTQNLSTKGSIAKILTESRKNRIGLNFATQFLPKSIQVREIMNNADIHAFFRLDDGTATSVARLLRVNPQELTLLEKGECYIKGTFYNQNKQEAIPGILHGKTYRNFRKQTAENPKLK
;
A
#
# COMPACT_ATOMS: atom_id res chain seq x y z
N MET A 1 -3.13 5.51 22.36
CA MET A 1 -2.95 4.13 22.83
C MET A 1 -3.75 3.26 21.88
N PHE A 2 -3.12 2.37 21.15
CA PHE A 2 -3.83 1.43 20.27
C PHE A 2 -4.51 0.37 21.14
N PRO A 3 -5.67 -0.17 20.75
CA PRO A 3 -6.28 -1.29 21.46
C PRO A 3 -5.32 -2.47 21.58
N SER A 4 -5.45 -3.29 22.62
CA SER A 4 -4.54 -4.39 22.95
C SER A 4 -4.51 -5.58 21.95
N ASN A 5 -5.19 -5.43 20.81
CA ASN A 5 -5.41 -6.51 19.85
C ASN A 5 -4.69 -6.29 18.50
N TYR A 6 -3.71 -5.38 18.45
CA TYR A 6 -2.93 -5.13 17.23
C TYR A 6 -1.61 -5.89 17.27
N THR A 7 -1.25 -6.51 16.17
CA THR A 7 0.08 -7.04 15.94
C THR A 7 0.88 -6.02 15.16
N PHE A 8 2.06 -5.67 15.67
CA PHE A 8 3.01 -4.79 15.02
C PHE A 8 4.16 -5.60 14.47
N HIS A 9 4.44 -5.42 13.20
CA HIS A 9 5.62 -5.99 12.56
C HIS A 9 6.61 -4.87 12.24
N HIS A 10 7.76 -4.90 12.90
CA HIS A 10 8.88 -4.03 12.60
C HIS A 10 9.82 -4.75 11.65
N ILE A 11 9.81 -4.38 10.37
CA ILE A 11 10.56 -5.13 9.33
C ILE A 11 12.05 -5.32 9.68
N GLU A 12 12.68 -4.35 10.36
CA GLU A 12 14.09 -4.48 10.78
C GLU A 12 14.30 -5.49 11.90
N GLU A 13 13.34 -5.66 12.80
CA GLU A 13 13.45 -6.51 13.98
C GLU A 13 12.85 -7.89 13.75
N ASP A 14 11.64 -7.89 13.15
CA ASP A 14 10.79 -9.07 13.02
C ASP A 14 10.93 -9.74 11.63
N GLY A 15 11.52 -9.04 10.66
CA GLY A 15 11.56 -9.46 9.27
C GLY A 15 10.26 -9.15 8.51
N ILE A 16 10.19 -9.61 7.28
CA ILE A 16 9.00 -9.49 6.45
C ILE A 16 7.98 -10.53 6.92
N PRO A 17 6.74 -10.11 7.20
CA PRO A 17 5.77 -10.98 7.87
C PRO A 17 5.22 -12.12 7.00
N VAL A 18 5.47 -12.09 5.70
CA VAL A 18 4.94 -13.08 4.74
C VAL A 18 5.93 -13.36 3.61
N ASP A 19 5.83 -14.54 3.01
CA ASP A 19 6.43 -14.79 1.71
C ASP A 19 5.56 -14.18 0.62
N LEU A 20 6.13 -13.24 -0.13
CA LEU A 20 5.39 -12.45 -1.14
C LEU A 20 4.96 -13.28 -2.36
N LEU A 21 5.56 -14.42 -2.59
CA LEU A 21 5.26 -15.28 -3.73
C LEU A 21 4.21 -16.35 -3.41
N LYS A 22 3.85 -16.54 -2.12
CA LYS A 22 2.76 -17.43 -1.69
C LYS A 22 1.40 -16.76 -1.90
N LEU A 23 0.92 -16.79 -3.14
CA LEU A 23 -0.33 -16.13 -3.55
C LEU A 23 -1.60 -17.00 -3.38
N GLY A 24 -1.46 -18.19 -2.84
CA GLY A 24 -2.51 -19.20 -2.83
C GLY A 24 -2.54 -20.02 -4.13
N ASN A 25 -3.35 -21.06 -4.14
CA ASN A 25 -3.41 -22.01 -5.25
C ASN A 25 -3.96 -21.38 -6.53
N SER A 26 -3.07 -21.06 -7.46
CA SER A 26 -3.46 -20.81 -8.85
C SER A 26 -3.41 -22.14 -9.61
N SER A 27 -4.51 -22.51 -10.24
CA SER A 27 -4.59 -23.72 -11.07
C SER A 27 -3.84 -23.61 -12.40
N ASN A 28 -3.31 -22.41 -12.71
CA ASN A 28 -2.66 -22.12 -13.98
C ASN A 28 -1.22 -21.59 -13.76
N VAL A 29 -0.25 -22.38 -14.19
CA VAL A 29 1.19 -22.03 -14.13
C VAL A 29 1.50 -20.67 -14.76
N GLU A 30 0.93 -20.41 -15.94
CA GLU A 30 1.13 -19.16 -16.66
C GLU A 30 0.58 -17.94 -15.90
N ASP A 31 -0.58 -18.09 -15.24
CA ASP A 31 -1.15 -17.04 -14.40
C ASP A 31 -0.28 -16.78 -13.16
N THR A 32 0.27 -17.84 -12.56
CA THR A 32 1.22 -17.71 -11.45
C THR A 32 2.47 -16.95 -11.88
N ILE A 33 3.08 -17.30 -13.01
CA ILE A 33 4.24 -16.61 -13.56
C ILE A 33 3.96 -15.12 -13.74
N ARG A 34 2.85 -14.77 -14.39
CA ARG A 34 2.47 -13.36 -14.62
C ARG A 34 2.25 -12.56 -13.34
N LYS A 35 1.66 -13.17 -12.32
CA LYS A 35 1.47 -12.53 -11.02
C LYS A 35 2.80 -12.24 -10.34
N ILE A 36 3.72 -13.21 -10.31
CA ILE A 36 5.05 -13.06 -9.74
C ILE A 36 5.85 -12.00 -10.52
N GLU A 37 5.81 -12.03 -11.85
CA GLU A 37 6.42 -10.98 -12.69
C GLU A 37 5.89 -9.60 -12.30
N SER A 38 4.58 -9.46 -12.16
CA SER A 38 3.98 -8.19 -11.79
C SER A 38 4.39 -7.72 -10.40
N ILE A 39 4.63 -8.62 -9.43
CA ILE A 39 5.16 -8.30 -8.11
C ILE A 39 6.60 -7.78 -8.25
N VAL A 40 7.44 -8.50 -8.97
CA VAL A 40 8.85 -8.17 -9.19
C VAL A 40 8.99 -6.86 -10.00
N GLU A 41 8.21 -6.70 -11.05
CA GLU A 41 8.21 -5.48 -11.88
C GLU A 41 7.67 -4.26 -11.15
N SER A 42 6.85 -4.43 -10.13
CA SER A 42 6.35 -3.31 -9.32
C SER A 42 7.47 -2.54 -8.64
N HIS A 43 8.55 -3.22 -8.29
CA HIS A 43 9.77 -2.59 -7.75
C HIS A 43 10.47 -1.70 -8.79
N ASN A 44 10.53 -2.13 -10.04
CA ASN A 44 11.23 -1.40 -11.10
C ASN A 44 10.44 -1.38 -12.40
N THR A 45 9.60 -0.35 -12.55
CA THR A 45 8.73 -0.17 -13.71
C THR A 45 9.48 0.14 -15.03
N ASN A 46 10.80 0.31 -14.96
CA ASN A 46 11.65 0.67 -16.09
C ASN A 46 12.63 -0.44 -16.49
N MET A 47 12.36 -1.70 -16.16
CA MET A 47 13.19 -2.82 -16.60
C MET A 47 13.28 -2.88 -18.12
N GLY A 48 14.52 -2.98 -18.63
CA GLY A 48 14.78 -3.17 -20.05
C GLY A 48 14.39 -4.59 -20.50
N ILE A 49 14.19 -4.77 -21.81
CA ILE A 49 13.77 -6.05 -22.41
C ILE A 49 14.67 -7.23 -21.98
N LYS A 50 15.99 -7.03 -21.90
CA LYS A 50 16.92 -8.08 -21.47
C LYS A 50 16.73 -8.46 -20.01
N GLN A 51 16.49 -7.48 -19.14
CA GLN A 51 16.21 -7.70 -17.72
C GLN A 51 14.90 -8.48 -17.55
N GLN A 52 13.84 -8.07 -18.23
CA GLN A 52 12.56 -8.77 -18.22
C GLN A 52 12.69 -10.23 -18.67
N ALA A 53 13.45 -10.49 -19.73
CA ALA A 53 13.67 -11.86 -20.21
C ALA A 53 14.40 -12.73 -19.17
N VAL A 54 15.40 -12.18 -18.47
CA VAL A 54 16.11 -12.87 -17.40
C VAL A 54 15.21 -13.15 -16.21
N VAL A 55 14.44 -12.16 -15.77
CA VAL A 55 13.49 -12.29 -14.67
C VAL A 55 12.40 -13.32 -15.01
N HIS A 56 11.84 -13.26 -16.22
CA HIS A 56 10.89 -14.25 -16.71
C HIS A 56 11.44 -15.68 -16.67
N ALA A 57 12.67 -15.88 -17.14
CA ALA A 57 13.30 -17.19 -17.12
C ALA A 57 13.51 -17.72 -15.69
N ALA A 58 13.98 -16.88 -14.77
CA ALA A 58 14.15 -17.25 -13.37
C ALA A 58 12.81 -17.60 -12.69
N ILE A 59 11.77 -16.79 -12.90
CA ILE A 59 10.44 -17.06 -12.37
C ILE A 59 9.86 -18.35 -12.95
N SER A 60 9.99 -18.55 -14.24
CA SER A 60 9.52 -19.79 -14.91
C SER A 60 10.21 -21.04 -14.35
N ASP A 61 11.50 -20.95 -14.07
CA ASP A 61 12.30 -22.06 -13.51
C ASP A 61 11.81 -22.44 -12.10
N ILE A 62 11.64 -21.47 -11.18
CA ILE A 62 11.18 -21.74 -9.82
C ILE A 62 9.74 -22.26 -9.80
N VAL A 63 8.85 -21.74 -10.67
CA VAL A 63 7.46 -22.20 -10.76
C VAL A 63 7.39 -23.64 -11.29
N GLN A 64 8.18 -23.98 -12.32
CA GLN A 64 8.25 -25.35 -12.86
C GLN A 64 8.81 -26.35 -11.86
N LYS A 65 9.76 -25.92 -11.02
CA LYS A 65 10.35 -26.75 -9.95
C LYS A 65 9.42 -26.89 -8.73
N GLY A 66 8.39 -26.07 -8.64
CA GLY A 66 7.49 -26.03 -7.48
C GLY A 66 8.05 -25.32 -6.25
N ASN A 67 9.18 -24.61 -6.40
CA ASN A 67 9.85 -23.86 -5.33
C ASN A 67 9.52 -22.36 -5.45
N VAL A 68 8.27 -22.03 -5.23
CA VAL A 68 7.78 -20.65 -5.40
C VAL A 68 7.91 -19.88 -4.09
N ASP A 69 9.11 -19.41 -3.83
CA ASP A 69 9.46 -18.58 -2.67
C ASP A 69 10.52 -17.52 -3.03
N MET A 70 10.69 -16.53 -2.16
CA MET A 70 11.60 -15.40 -2.40
C MET A 70 13.08 -15.81 -2.43
N VAL A 71 13.46 -16.83 -1.66
CA VAL A 71 14.85 -17.33 -1.62
C VAL A 71 15.19 -18.01 -2.93
N SER A 72 14.34 -18.92 -3.38
CA SER A 72 14.51 -19.60 -4.67
C SER A 72 14.61 -18.60 -5.84
N LEU A 73 13.80 -17.54 -5.80
CA LEU A 73 13.92 -16.47 -6.80
C LEU A 73 15.25 -15.73 -6.73
N TYR A 74 15.70 -15.39 -5.53
CA TYR A 74 16.98 -14.72 -5.32
C TYR A 74 18.15 -15.59 -5.81
N GLU A 75 18.17 -16.87 -5.44
CA GLU A 75 19.18 -17.83 -5.89
C GLU A 75 19.18 -18.01 -7.40
N ALA A 76 18.00 -18.09 -8.03
CA ALA A 76 17.89 -18.17 -9.48
C ALA A 76 18.46 -16.94 -10.18
N LEU A 77 18.21 -15.74 -9.65
CA LEU A 77 18.70 -14.46 -10.22
C LEU A 77 20.18 -14.21 -9.93
N THR A 78 20.75 -14.76 -8.87
CA THR A 78 22.17 -14.62 -8.52
C THR A 78 23.03 -15.74 -9.04
N SER A 79 22.48 -16.67 -9.84
CA SER A 79 23.24 -17.76 -10.45
C SER A 79 24.36 -17.24 -11.34
N GLU A 80 25.49 -17.97 -11.42
CA GLU A 80 26.67 -17.61 -12.24
C GLU A 80 26.38 -17.40 -13.74
N GLN A 81 25.23 -17.93 -14.20
CA GLN A 81 24.81 -17.82 -15.60
C GLN A 81 24.19 -16.45 -15.94
N ILE A 82 23.82 -15.66 -14.94
CA ILE A 82 23.18 -14.36 -15.14
C ILE A 82 24.19 -13.24 -14.87
N PRO A 83 24.45 -12.34 -15.84
CA PRO A 83 25.29 -11.17 -15.58
C PRO A 83 24.70 -10.27 -14.49
N TYR A 84 25.41 -10.06 -13.40
CA TYR A 84 24.97 -9.30 -12.23
C TYR A 84 24.41 -7.91 -12.58
N ASN A 85 25.03 -7.21 -13.51
CA ASN A 85 24.59 -5.88 -13.95
C ASN A 85 23.18 -5.85 -14.57
N LEU A 86 22.62 -6.99 -14.94
CA LEU A 86 21.23 -7.08 -15.42
C LEU A 86 20.22 -7.17 -14.29
N VAL A 87 20.63 -7.63 -13.11
CA VAL A 87 19.74 -7.93 -11.99
C VAL A 87 20.10 -7.19 -10.69
N GLU A 88 21.17 -6.41 -10.69
CA GLU A 88 21.74 -5.73 -9.52
C GLU A 88 20.67 -5.04 -8.64
N GLN A 89 19.91 -4.12 -9.21
CA GLN A 89 18.88 -3.41 -8.44
C GLN A 89 17.82 -4.33 -7.85
N LEU A 90 17.45 -5.37 -8.59
CA LEU A 90 16.45 -6.33 -8.13
C LEU A 90 17.01 -7.21 -7.02
N THR A 91 18.22 -7.74 -7.19
CA THR A 91 18.87 -8.58 -6.20
C THR A 91 19.19 -7.82 -4.91
N ASP A 92 19.55 -6.54 -5.02
CA ASP A 92 19.72 -5.67 -3.84
C ASP A 92 18.41 -5.56 -3.05
N THR A 93 17.28 -5.38 -3.72
CA THR A 93 15.98 -5.35 -3.05
C THR A 93 15.59 -6.72 -2.48
N LEU A 94 15.78 -7.78 -3.27
CA LEU A 94 15.47 -9.14 -2.83
C LEU A 94 16.36 -9.59 -1.65
N SER A 95 17.59 -9.07 -1.55
CA SER A 95 18.48 -9.38 -0.44
C SER A 95 17.88 -9.01 0.92
N PHE A 96 16.99 -8.01 0.97
CA PHE A 96 16.24 -7.70 2.19
C PHE A 96 15.36 -8.87 2.63
N PHE A 97 14.73 -9.57 1.71
CA PHE A 97 13.88 -10.72 2.02
C PHE A 97 14.71 -11.92 2.48
N VAL A 98 15.91 -12.08 1.92
CA VAL A 98 16.81 -13.19 2.26
C VAL A 98 17.54 -12.94 3.58
N ASN A 99 17.87 -11.69 3.89
CA ASN A 99 18.56 -11.30 5.12
C ASN A 99 17.63 -11.19 6.33
N PHE A 100 16.34 -10.91 6.12
CA PHE A 100 15.34 -10.99 7.16
C PHE A 100 14.91 -12.45 7.34
N LYS A 101 14.69 -12.87 8.58
CA LYS A 101 14.19 -14.21 8.89
C LYS A 101 12.93 -14.46 8.08
N GLU A 102 12.99 -15.44 7.21
CA GLU A 102 11.86 -15.81 6.38
C GLU A 102 10.66 -16.15 7.23
N ASN A 103 9.60 -15.46 6.94
CA ASN A 103 8.31 -15.86 7.40
C ASN A 103 7.72 -16.76 6.30
N ASP A 104 7.69 -18.06 6.55
CA ASP A 104 7.14 -19.04 5.62
C ASP A 104 5.59 -18.98 5.51
N ARG A 105 5.00 -17.89 6.04
CA ARG A 105 3.55 -17.68 6.07
C ARG A 105 3.05 -17.06 4.78
N ASP A 106 1.82 -17.38 4.44
CA ASP A 106 1.07 -16.63 3.44
C ASP A 106 0.28 -15.47 4.08
N TRP A 107 -0.34 -14.64 3.24
CA TRP A 107 -1.17 -13.53 3.71
C TRP A 107 -2.38 -14.00 4.53
N GLY A 108 -2.93 -15.19 4.27
CA GLY A 108 -4.08 -15.74 4.97
C GLY A 108 -3.76 -16.03 6.41
N GLU A 109 -2.66 -16.71 6.67
CA GLU A 109 -2.20 -17.02 8.01
C GLU A 109 -1.95 -15.75 8.82
N LEU A 110 -1.33 -14.73 8.19
CA LEU A 110 -1.11 -13.45 8.83
C LEU A 110 -2.43 -12.72 9.14
N ILE A 111 -3.38 -12.69 8.21
CA ILE A 111 -4.69 -12.03 8.36
C ILE A 111 -5.57 -12.75 9.37
N GLU A 112 -5.44 -14.07 9.52
CA GLU A 112 -6.21 -14.85 10.50
C GLU A 112 -5.71 -14.66 11.93
N GLU A 113 -4.40 -14.58 12.12
CA GLU A 113 -3.79 -14.37 13.43
C GLU A 113 -4.04 -12.97 14.01
N SER A 114 -4.23 -11.98 13.18
CA SER A 114 -4.32 -10.59 13.57
C SER A 114 -5.59 -9.93 13.07
N LYS A 115 -6.21 -9.10 13.93
CA LYS A 115 -7.33 -8.26 13.48
C LYS A 115 -6.85 -7.12 12.59
N ASP A 116 -5.69 -6.58 12.91
CA ASP A 116 -5.08 -5.46 12.19
C ASP A 116 -3.58 -5.71 12.08
N ILE A 117 -3.05 -5.57 10.88
CA ILE A 117 -1.65 -5.77 10.57
C ILE A 117 -1.05 -4.42 10.22
N ILE A 118 -0.04 -4.02 10.96
CA ILE A 118 0.70 -2.79 10.68
C ILE A 118 2.13 -3.19 10.33
N VAL A 119 2.51 -2.95 9.09
CA VAL A 119 3.89 -3.09 8.62
C VAL A 119 4.51 -1.70 8.60
N ILE A 120 5.49 -1.46 9.47
CA ILE A 120 6.19 -0.18 9.56
C ILE A 120 7.57 -0.33 8.92
N PRO A 121 7.76 0.15 7.69
CA PRO A 121 9.10 0.21 7.12
C PRO A 121 9.88 1.32 7.81
N THR A 122 11.04 0.99 8.30
CA THR A 122 11.93 1.93 8.95
C THR A 122 12.68 2.79 7.92
N GLU A 123 13.40 3.80 8.41
CA GLU A 123 14.17 4.70 7.56
C GLU A 123 15.29 3.97 6.80
N ALA A 124 15.89 2.94 7.37
CA ALA A 124 16.90 2.12 6.71
C ALA A 124 16.32 1.33 5.53
N VAL A 125 15.13 0.74 5.69
CA VAL A 125 14.39 0.11 4.60
C VAL A 125 14.06 1.13 3.51
N ARG A 126 13.70 2.35 3.89
CA ARG A 126 13.41 3.45 2.93
C ARG A 126 14.65 3.91 2.17
N SER A 127 15.80 4.01 2.84
CA SER A 127 17.05 4.51 2.24
C SER A 127 17.72 3.53 1.28
N SER A 128 17.53 2.23 1.46
CA SER A 128 18.18 1.16 0.70
C SER A 128 17.31 0.51 -0.38
N GLY A 129 16.35 1.25 -0.96
CA GLY A 129 15.45 0.71 -1.98
C GLY A 129 14.08 0.30 -1.48
N GLY A 130 13.74 0.63 -0.23
CA GLY A 130 12.52 0.20 0.45
C GLY A 130 11.20 0.67 -0.17
N SER A 131 11.20 1.66 -1.07
CA SER A 131 10.00 1.97 -1.86
C SER A 131 9.59 0.78 -2.72
N GLY A 132 10.56 0.07 -3.30
CA GLY A 132 10.31 -1.14 -4.07
C GLY A 132 9.76 -2.29 -3.23
N LEU A 133 10.25 -2.43 -2.00
CA LEU A 133 9.72 -3.41 -1.04
C LEU A 133 8.23 -3.18 -0.75
N ILE A 134 7.84 -1.93 -0.51
CA ILE A 134 6.43 -1.60 -0.26
C ILE A 134 5.56 -1.89 -1.48
N ASP A 135 6.03 -1.55 -2.67
CA ASP A 135 5.32 -1.87 -3.90
C ASP A 135 5.14 -3.39 -4.10
N MET A 136 6.18 -4.18 -3.80
CA MET A 136 6.11 -5.64 -3.85
C MET A 136 5.13 -6.21 -2.82
N LEU A 137 5.16 -5.72 -1.57
CA LEU A 137 4.22 -6.10 -0.51
C LEU A 137 2.76 -5.79 -0.93
N LEU A 138 2.51 -4.59 -1.42
CA LEU A 138 1.19 -4.17 -1.86
C LEU A 138 0.69 -5.00 -3.06
N MET A 139 1.57 -5.30 -4.01
CA MET A 139 1.21 -6.08 -5.18
C MET A 139 0.94 -7.54 -4.82
N SER A 140 1.74 -8.12 -3.93
CA SER A 140 1.52 -9.47 -3.40
C SER A 140 0.17 -9.56 -2.67
N LEU A 141 -0.10 -8.65 -1.73
CA LEU A 141 -1.39 -8.57 -1.02
C LEU A 141 -2.57 -8.41 -1.98
N TYR A 142 -2.42 -7.58 -3.02
CA TYR A 142 -3.44 -7.39 -4.04
C TYR A 142 -3.75 -8.71 -4.77
N TYR A 143 -2.74 -9.47 -5.19
CA TYR A 143 -2.95 -10.75 -5.87
C TYR A 143 -3.49 -11.83 -4.95
N TYR A 144 -3.01 -11.87 -3.71
CA TYR A 144 -3.59 -12.74 -2.70
C TYR A 144 -5.09 -12.46 -2.54
N GLN A 145 -5.47 -11.20 -2.39
CA GLN A 145 -6.87 -10.78 -2.22
C GLN A 145 -7.74 -11.02 -3.45
N GLN A 146 -7.18 -11.09 -4.65
CA GLN A 146 -7.93 -11.51 -5.84
C GLN A 146 -8.44 -12.94 -5.76
N VAL A 147 -7.68 -13.81 -5.08
CA VAL A 147 -8.01 -15.24 -4.93
C VAL A 147 -8.88 -15.45 -3.68
N HIS A 148 -8.58 -14.74 -2.58
CA HIS A 148 -9.14 -14.95 -1.24
C HIS A 148 -9.93 -13.73 -0.76
N ASN A 149 -10.89 -13.23 -1.53
CA ASN A 149 -11.59 -11.96 -1.25
C ASN A 149 -12.71 -12.07 -0.19
N GLU A 150 -12.59 -12.99 0.75
CA GLU A 150 -13.61 -13.23 1.79
C GLU A 150 -13.66 -12.10 2.81
N LYS A 151 -12.51 -11.55 3.19
CA LYS A 151 -12.39 -10.47 4.16
C LYS A 151 -12.16 -9.12 3.46
N GLN A 152 -12.71 -8.06 4.04
CA GLN A 152 -12.38 -6.69 3.61
C GLN A 152 -11.09 -6.25 4.30
N LEU A 153 -10.15 -5.75 3.52
CA LEU A 153 -8.88 -5.21 3.99
C LEU A 153 -8.87 -3.68 3.92
N SER A 154 -8.24 -3.04 4.89
CA SER A 154 -7.98 -1.61 4.89
C SER A 154 -6.47 -1.36 4.97
N ILE A 155 -5.92 -0.75 3.93
CA ILE A 155 -4.51 -0.40 3.84
C ILE A 155 -4.37 1.08 4.18
N PHE A 156 -3.44 1.44 5.05
CA PHE A 156 -3.11 2.81 5.42
C PHE A 156 -1.66 3.10 5.02
N ILE A 157 -1.47 4.13 4.20
CA ILE A 157 -0.15 4.57 3.76
C ILE A 157 0.03 6.02 4.20
N ASP A 158 0.98 6.25 5.09
CA ASP A 158 1.42 7.61 5.43
C ASP A 158 2.47 8.08 4.43
N GLU A 159 2.46 9.36 4.10
CA GLU A 159 3.39 9.98 3.15
C GLU A 159 3.43 9.29 1.77
N ILE A 160 2.28 9.13 1.14
CA ILE A 160 2.14 8.44 -0.17
C ILE A 160 3.10 8.96 -1.26
N LYS A 161 3.57 10.22 -1.14
CA LYS A 161 4.53 10.80 -2.10
C LYS A 161 5.86 10.06 -2.20
N THR A 162 6.21 9.28 -1.17
CA THR A 162 7.44 8.47 -1.14
C THR A 162 7.29 7.16 -1.90
N GLN A 163 6.08 6.83 -2.34
CA GLN A 163 5.76 5.61 -3.05
C GLN A 163 5.79 5.79 -4.57
N ASN A 164 5.85 4.68 -5.27
CA ASN A 164 5.75 4.66 -6.72
C ASN A 164 4.31 4.94 -7.17
N LEU A 165 4.07 6.16 -7.63
CA LEU A 165 2.76 6.61 -8.11
C LEU A 165 2.58 6.47 -9.63
N SER A 166 3.42 5.67 -10.29
CA SER A 166 3.24 5.40 -11.72
C SER A 166 1.93 4.64 -11.99
N THR A 167 1.41 4.78 -13.20
CA THR A 167 0.17 4.09 -13.63
C THR A 167 0.32 2.56 -13.63
N LYS A 168 1.55 2.05 -13.62
CA LYS A 168 1.88 0.63 -13.54
C LYS A 168 2.20 0.18 -12.10
N GLY A 169 2.29 1.10 -11.15
CA GLY A 169 2.61 0.81 -9.75
C GLY A 169 1.47 0.10 -9.02
N SER A 170 1.80 -0.49 -7.89
CA SER A 170 0.87 -1.22 -7.00
C SER A 170 -0.31 -0.35 -6.56
N ILE A 171 -0.05 0.90 -6.18
CA ILE A 171 -1.06 1.84 -5.71
C ILE A 171 -2.10 2.14 -6.80
N ALA A 172 -1.66 2.42 -8.03
CA ALA A 172 -2.57 2.69 -9.14
C ALA A 172 -3.47 1.49 -9.44
N LYS A 173 -2.91 0.28 -9.42
CA LYS A 173 -3.64 -0.96 -9.64
C LYS A 173 -4.65 -1.23 -8.53
N ILE A 174 -4.25 -1.08 -7.27
CA ILE A 174 -5.15 -1.23 -6.13
C ILE A 174 -6.30 -0.22 -6.21
N LEU A 175 -6.03 1.06 -6.50
CA LEU A 175 -7.07 2.10 -6.59
C LEU A 175 -8.09 1.84 -7.70
N THR A 176 -7.65 1.32 -8.85
CA THR A 176 -8.56 1.05 -9.96
C THR A 176 -9.43 -0.18 -9.73
N GLU A 177 -8.93 -1.18 -8.98
CA GLU A 177 -9.59 -2.46 -8.80
C GLU A 177 -9.99 -2.76 -7.34
N SER A 178 -9.77 -1.82 -6.42
CA SER A 178 -9.96 -1.99 -4.97
C SER A 178 -11.35 -2.48 -4.58
N ARG A 179 -12.39 -1.92 -5.19
CA ARG A 179 -13.79 -2.32 -4.89
C ARG A 179 -14.06 -3.77 -5.23
N LYS A 180 -13.55 -4.24 -6.38
CA LYS A 180 -13.71 -5.62 -6.83
C LYS A 180 -13.03 -6.60 -5.88
N ASN A 181 -11.89 -6.22 -5.33
CA ASN A 181 -11.06 -7.06 -4.47
C ASN A 181 -11.25 -6.76 -2.98
N ARG A 182 -12.26 -5.98 -2.60
CA ARG A 182 -12.56 -5.59 -1.20
C ARG A 182 -11.37 -4.99 -0.45
N ILE A 183 -10.56 -4.20 -1.14
CA ILE A 183 -9.43 -3.47 -0.56
C ILE A 183 -9.81 -2.00 -0.41
N GLY A 184 -9.80 -1.48 0.81
CA GLY A 184 -9.88 -0.04 1.08
C GLY A 184 -8.47 0.52 1.18
N LEU A 185 -8.12 1.49 0.32
CA LEU A 185 -6.84 2.17 0.40
C LEU A 185 -7.02 3.57 0.99
N ASN A 186 -6.35 3.80 2.10
CA ASN A 186 -6.32 5.08 2.81
C ASN A 186 -4.89 5.63 2.76
N PHE A 187 -4.73 6.88 2.39
CA PHE A 187 -3.41 7.48 2.35
C PHE A 187 -3.41 8.93 2.81
N ALA A 188 -2.30 9.34 3.37
CA ALA A 188 -2.05 10.71 3.78
C ALA A 188 -0.87 11.30 3.01
N THR A 189 -0.87 12.62 2.84
CA THR A 189 0.26 13.38 2.30
C THR A 189 0.22 14.82 2.79
N GLN A 190 1.39 15.40 3.02
CA GLN A 190 1.53 16.80 3.41
C GLN A 190 1.44 17.74 2.20
N PHE A 191 1.70 17.25 0.99
CA PHE A 191 1.72 18.05 -0.21
C PHE A 191 0.87 17.42 -1.30
N LEU A 192 0.07 18.24 -1.98
CA LEU A 192 -0.61 17.79 -3.19
C LEU A 192 0.42 17.68 -4.32
N PRO A 193 0.65 16.48 -4.83
CA PRO A 193 1.59 16.31 -5.91
C PRO A 193 1.12 17.02 -7.18
N LYS A 194 2.03 17.67 -7.88
CA LYS A 194 1.72 18.46 -9.08
C LYS A 194 1.57 17.62 -10.35
N SER A 195 1.92 16.33 -10.30
CA SER A 195 1.90 15.46 -11.48
C SER A 195 0.47 15.07 -11.90
N ILE A 196 0.29 14.84 -13.19
CA ILE A 196 -0.99 14.37 -13.77
C ILE A 196 -1.42 13.04 -13.14
N GLN A 197 -0.47 12.15 -12.92
CA GLN A 197 -0.68 10.82 -12.34
C GLN A 197 -1.32 10.86 -10.95
N VAL A 198 -0.93 11.82 -10.13
CA VAL A 198 -1.51 11.96 -8.79
C VAL A 198 -2.91 12.56 -8.82
N ARG A 199 -3.22 13.40 -9.82
CA ARG A 199 -4.60 13.83 -10.03
C ARG A 199 -5.52 12.65 -10.35
N GLU A 200 -5.05 11.69 -11.13
CA GLU A 200 -5.80 10.46 -11.44
C GLU A 200 -6.01 9.63 -10.18
N ILE A 201 -4.98 9.45 -9.34
CA ILE A 201 -5.08 8.79 -8.05
C ILE A 201 -6.11 9.49 -7.15
N MET A 202 -6.03 10.82 -7.04
CA MET A 202 -6.99 11.59 -6.26
C MET A 202 -8.41 11.52 -6.82
N ASN A 203 -8.59 11.51 -8.14
CA ASN A 203 -9.91 11.40 -8.74
C ASN A 203 -10.58 10.04 -8.48
N ASN A 204 -9.79 8.99 -8.23
CA ASN A 204 -10.29 7.66 -7.90
C ASN A 204 -10.57 7.48 -6.40
N ALA A 205 -10.15 8.41 -5.54
CA ALA A 205 -10.49 8.36 -4.12
C ALA A 205 -11.94 8.83 -3.89
N ASP A 206 -12.72 8.03 -3.17
CA ASP A 206 -14.12 8.34 -2.87
C ASP A 206 -14.26 9.47 -1.83
N ILE A 207 -13.31 9.56 -0.91
CA ILE A 207 -13.31 10.52 0.20
C ILE A 207 -11.99 11.27 0.24
N HIS A 208 -12.07 12.59 0.38
CA HIS A 208 -10.93 13.48 0.56
C HIS A 208 -11.11 14.29 1.84
N ALA A 209 -10.10 14.28 2.71
CA ALA A 209 -10.05 15.13 3.90
C ALA A 209 -8.92 16.14 3.74
N PHE A 210 -9.24 17.42 3.80
CA PHE A 210 -8.29 18.52 3.67
C PHE A 210 -8.18 19.25 5.00
N PHE A 211 -7.03 19.13 5.63
CA PHE A 211 -6.64 19.93 6.80
C PHE A 211 -6.06 21.27 6.35
N ARG A 212 -5.51 22.06 7.29
CA ARG A 212 -4.91 23.35 6.97
C ARG A 212 -3.87 23.24 5.85
N LEU A 213 -4.00 24.07 4.85
CA LEU A 213 -3.16 24.09 3.64
C LEU A 213 -2.34 25.40 3.57
N ASP A 214 -1.23 25.36 2.82
CA ASP A 214 -0.54 26.57 2.39
C ASP A 214 -1.35 27.32 1.31
N ASP A 215 -1.05 28.60 1.09
CA ASP A 215 -1.79 29.48 0.16
C ASP A 215 -1.85 28.95 -1.27
N GLY A 216 -0.76 28.36 -1.76
CA GLY A 216 -0.66 27.84 -3.12
C GLY A 216 -1.56 26.61 -3.34
N THR A 217 -1.52 25.70 -2.40
CA THR A 217 -2.34 24.48 -2.40
C THR A 217 -3.81 24.81 -2.15
N ALA A 218 -4.10 25.74 -1.21
CA ALA A 218 -5.44 26.16 -0.86
C ALA A 218 -6.21 26.69 -2.06
N THR A 219 -5.58 27.48 -2.94
CA THR A 219 -6.22 27.99 -4.16
C THR A 219 -6.72 26.87 -5.08
N SER A 220 -5.96 25.80 -5.22
CA SER A 220 -6.34 24.65 -6.07
C SER A 220 -7.45 23.81 -5.44
N VAL A 221 -7.37 23.56 -4.12
CA VAL A 221 -8.36 22.78 -3.37
C VAL A 221 -9.67 23.54 -3.20
N ALA A 222 -9.61 24.85 -2.99
CA ALA A 222 -10.78 25.69 -2.84
C ALA A 222 -11.73 25.64 -4.05
N ARG A 223 -11.17 25.53 -5.27
CA ARG A 223 -11.97 25.30 -6.49
C ARG A 223 -12.69 23.96 -6.46
N LEU A 224 -12.02 22.91 -5.97
CA LEU A 224 -12.60 21.57 -5.84
C LEU A 224 -13.72 21.52 -4.80
N LEU A 225 -13.56 22.27 -3.71
CA LEU A 225 -14.49 22.35 -2.58
C LEU A 225 -15.55 23.48 -2.74
N ARG A 226 -15.36 24.38 -3.71
CA ARG A 226 -16.21 25.57 -3.88
C ARG A 226 -16.30 26.45 -2.62
N VAL A 227 -15.16 26.63 -1.95
CA VAL A 227 -15.00 27.47 -0.76
C VAL A 227 -13.98 28.59 -1.02
N ASN A 228 -13.86 29.54 -0.08
CA ASN A 228 -12.82 30.55 -0.17
C ASN A 228 -11.46 29.94 0.19
N PRO A 229 -10.37 30.19 -0.58
CA PRO A 229 -9.03 29.70 -0.22
C PRO A 229 -8.59 30.06 1.20
N GLN A 230 -8.96 31.23 1.69
CA GLN A 230 -8.64 31.68 3.04
C GLN A 230 -9.23 30.76 4.12
N GLU A 231 -10.38 30.15 3.89
CA GLU A 231 -10.97 29.22 4.83
C GLU A 231 -10.07 27.99 5.05
N LEU A 232 -9.36 27.55 4.02
CA LEU A 232 -8.45 26.40 4.09
C LEU A 232 -7.11 26.73 4.75
N THR A 233 -6.65 27.98 4.64
CA THR A 233 -5.40 28.42 5.28
C THR A 233 -5.58 28.76 6.75
N LEU A 234 -6.80 29.12 7.16
CA LEU A 234 -7.14 29.50 8.54
C LEU A 234 -7.67 28.35 9.39
N LEU A 235 -7.80 27.13 8.83
CA LEU A 235 -8.24 25.97 9.62
C LEU A 235 -7.37 25.78 10.85
N GLU A 236 -8.02 25.58 11.99
CA GLU A 236 -7.34 25.26 13.23
C GLU A 236 -6.82 23.81 13.24
N LYS A 237 -5.97 23.51 14.21
CA LYS A 237 -5.49 22.13 14.41
C LYS A 237 -6.67 21.19 14.67
N GLY A 238 -6.81 20.19 13.80
CA GLY A 238 -7.89 19.20 13.84
C GLY A 238 -9.16 19.60 13.08
N GLU A 239 -9.22 20.80 12.50
CA GLU A 239 -10.27 21.17 11.55
C GLU A 239 -9.96 20.66 10.15
N CYS A 240 -11.00 20.25 9.43
CA CYS A 240 -10.86 19.76 8.06
C CYS A 240 -12.14 19.96 7.26
N TYR A 241 -11.97 20.04 5.94
CA TYR A 241 -13.03 19.86 4.97
C TYR A 241 -12.98 18.43 4.44
N ILE A 242 -14.12 17.75 4.42
CA ILE A 242 -14.25 16.39 3.88
C ILE A 242 -15.18 16.44 2.68
N LYS A 243 -14.66 16.04 1.52
CA LYS A 243 -15.44 15.86 0.30
C LYS A 243 -15.63 14.37 0.04
N GLY A 244 -16.85 13.94 -0.22
CA GLY A 244 -17.14 12.54 -0.48
C GLY A 244 -18.61 12.27 -0.65
N THR A 245 -18.95 10.98 -0.62
CA THR A 245 -20.35 10.52 -0.59
C THR A 245 -20.68 10.08 0.82
N PHE A 246 -21.69 10.68 1.41
CA PHE A 246 -22.12 10.45 2.80
C PHE A 246 -23.45 9.72 2.82
N TYR A 247 -23.58 8.73 3.67
CA TYR A 247 -24.83 8.03 3.85
C TYR A 247 -25.72 8.76 4.84
N ASN A 248 -26.90 9.19 4.36
CA ASN A 248 -27.91 9.79 5.20
C ASN A 248 -28.82 8.70 5.78
N GLN A 249 -28.64 8.39 7.06
CA GLN A 249 -29.41 7.33 7.74
C GLN A 249 -30.92 7.59 7.75
N ASN A 250 -31.36 8.86 7.83
CA ASN A 250 -32.78 9.21 7.87
C ASN A 250 -33.48 9.01 6.53
N LYS A 251 -32.76 9.23 5.43
CA LYS A 251 -33.27 9.09 4.07
C LYS A 251 -32.89 7.78 3.41
N GLN A 252 -32.00 6.99 4.03
CA GLN A 252 -31.43 5.75 3.47
C GLN A 252 -30.81 5.94 2.10
N GLU A 253 -30.21 7.08 1.86
CA GLU A 253 -29.61 7.44 0.57
C GLU A 253 -28.15 7.93 0.72
N ALA A 254 -27.33 7.70 -0.30
CA ALA A 254 -25.99 8.21 -0.39
C ALA A 254 -25.98 9.57 -1.08
N ILE A 255 -25.52 10.61 -0.40
CA ILE A 255 -25.52 11.99 -0.87
C ILE A 255 -24.08 12.47 -1.04
N PRO A 256 -23.68 12.89 -2.26
CA PRO A 256 -22.40 13.56 -2.44
C PRO A 256 -22.44 14.94 -1.76
N GLY A 257 -21.35 15.28 -1.07
CA GLY A 257 -21.34 16.52 -0.32
C GLY A 257 -19.96 16.93 0.17
N ILE A 258 -19.95 18.08 0.84
CA ILE A 258 -18.78 18.63 1.51
C ILE A 258 -19.20 18.90 2.94
N LEU A 259 -18.40 18.39 3.88
CA LEU A 259 -18.56 18.62 5.30
C LEU A 259 -17.39 19.44 5.83
N HIS A 260 -17.68 20.43 6.68
CA HIS A 260 -16.67 21.07 7.52
C HIS A 260 -16.80 20.48 8.92
N GLY A 261 -15.69 19.96 9.44
CA GLY A 261 -15.68 19.28 10.71
C GLY A 261 -14.43 19.59 11.54
N LYS A 262 -14.52 19.29 12.81
CA LYS A 262 -13.41 19.39 13.75
C LYS A 262 -13.20 18.03 14.40
N THR A 263 -12.00 17.47 14.28
CA THR A 263 -11.65 16.22 14.97
C THR A 263 -11.61 16.46 16.45
N TYR A 264 -12.22 15.56 17.23
CA TYR A 264 -12.27 15.70 18.69
C TYR A 264 -10.86 15.66 19.29
N ARG A 265 -10.43 16.78 19.84
CA ARG A 265 -9.15 16.92 20.57
C ARG A 265 -9.09 16.07 21.86
N ASN A 266 -10.19 15.51 22.31
CA ASN A 266 -10.36 15.07 23.71
C ASN A 266 -10.68 13.58 23.90
N PHE A 267 -10.23 12.68 23.02
CA PHE A 267 -10.36 11.25 23.33
C PHE A 267 -9.77 10.90 24.71
N ARG A 268 -8.70 11.60 25.14
CA ARG A 268 -8.09 11.41 26.47
C ARG A 268 -8.86 12.06 27.61
N LYS A 269 -9.60 13.17 27.37
CA LYS A 269 -10.39 13.82 28.43
C LYS A 269 -11.73 13.11 28.66
N GLN A 270 -12.38 12.62 27.61
CA GLN A 270 -13.65 11.90 27.76
C GLN A 270 -13.47 10.54 28.45
N THR A 271 -12.33 9.84 28.27
CA THR A 271 -12.03 8.60 29.02
C THR A 271 -11.65 8.86 30.47
N ALA A 272 -11.15 10.05 30.82
CA ALA A 272 -10.86 10.43 32.20
C ALA A 272 -12.12 10.90 32.96
N GLU A 273 -13.09 11.49 32.27
CA GLU A 273 -14.33 11.98 32.85
C GLU A 273 -15.46 10.94 32.89
N ASN A 274 -15.32 9.82 32.21
CA ASN A 274 -16.30 8.75 32.19
C ASN A 274 -15.72 7.39 32.61
N PRO A 275 -15.60 7.12 33.93
CA PRO A 275 -14.99 5.90 34.46
C PRO A 275 -15.75 4.60 34.11
N LYS A 276 -16.92 4.69 33.45
CA LYS A 276 -17.69 3.55 32.97
C LYS A 276 -17.28 3.01 31.61
N LEU A 277 -16.26 3.62 30.97
CA LEU A 277 -15.70 3.19 29.69
C LEU A 277 -14.28 2.58 29.85
N LYS A 278 -14.00 2.02 31.04
CA LYS A 278 -12.81 1.21 31.28
C LYS A 278 -13.10 -0.26 31.05
#